data_fdae8038083565a4d6cd4d181fc084b7
#
_entry.id   fdae8038083565a4d6cd4d181fc084b7
#
_cell.length_a   1.000
_cell.length_b   1.000
_cell.length_c   1.000
_cell.angle_alpha   90.00
_cell.angle_beta   90.00
_cell.angle_gamma   90.00
#
_symmetry.space_group_name_H-M   'P 1'
#
loop_
_entity.id
_entity.type
_entity.pdbx_description
1 polymer ?
#
loop_
_entity_poly.entity_id
_entity_poly.type
_entity_poly.pdbx_seq_one_letter_code
_entity_poly.pdbx_strand_id
1 'polypeptide(L)'
;MRFKEPKSGKARTVSLSATVVEELRRHRVEQAQELLKVGLRLSEEMLVVCQADGNLLQPRSLTHEWVRLLGKTTLPRARFHDLRHAHATHMLANGVHPKVASERLGHSKVGITLDLYSHVMPGMQDDAAARVDDALRTAINKRTKAIG
;
A
#
# COMPACT_ATOMS: atom_id res chain seq x y z
N MET A 1 -17.36 21.20 3.24
CA MET A 1 -17.22 19.76 2.97
C MET A 1 -17.36 18.99 4.28
N ARG A 2 -18.13 17.91 4.37
CA ARG A 2 -18.23 17.10 5.62
C ARG A 2 -17.21 15.97 5.55
N PHE A 3 -16.30 15.91 6.48
CA PHE A 3 -15.48 14.73 6.70
C PHE A 3 -16.38 13.58 7.17
N LYS A 4 -16.33 12.45 6.49
CA LYS A 4 -17.00 11.23 6.92
C LYS A 4 -15.95 10.31 7.54
N GLU A 5 -16.34 9.64 8.59
CA GLU A 5 -15.54 8.55 9.15
C GLU A 5 -15.21 7.49 8.07
N PRO A 6 -14.06 6.80 8.21
CA PRO A 6 -13.75 5.68 7.32
C PRO A 6 -14.90 4.67 7.27
N LYS A 7 -15.18 4.10 6.11
CA LYS A 7 -16.27 3.10 5.94
C LYS A 7 -16.17 1.92 6.90
N SER A 8 -14.99 1.63 7.43
CA SER A 8 -14.75 0.57 8.43
C SER A 8 -15.01 1.01 9.87
N GLY A 9 -15.24 2.31 10.13
CA GLY A 9 -15.36 2.87 11.49
C GLY A 9 -14.10 2.71 12.37
N LYS A 10 -13.01 2.18 11.82
CA LYS A 10 -11.78 1.89 12.57
C LYS A 10 -10.62 2.73 12.06
N ALA A 11 -9.96 3.45 12.97
CA ALA A 11 -8.66 4.04 12.71
C ALA A 11 -7.62 2.92 12.50
N ARG A 12 -6.62 3.19 11.68
CA ARG A 12 -5.49 2.27 11.49
C ARG A 12 -4.18 3.04 11.48
N THR A 13 -3.15 2.41 12.03
CA THR A 13 -1.77 2.88 11.92
C THR A 13 -1.08 2.11 10.80
N VAL A 14 -0.35 2.83 9.96
CA VAL A 14 0.42 2.25 8.85
C VAL A 14 1.86 2.68 9.02
N SER A 15 2.77 1.70 9.17
CA SER A 15 4.21 1.98 9.20
C SER A 15 4.69 2.45 7.83
N LEU A 16 5.48 3.52 7.82
CA LEU A 16 6.07 4.08 6.60
C LEU A 16 7.53 3.62 6.47
N SER A 17 7.97 3.34 5.23
CA SER A 17 9.37 3.10 4.96
C SER A 17 10.18 4.40 5.05
N ALA A 18 11.50 4.28 5.27
CA ALA A 18 12.40 5.44 5.33
C ALA A 18 12.26 6.33 4.08
N THR A 19 12.25 5.73 2.90
CA THR A 19 12.09 6.43 1.62
C THR A 19 10.78 7.24 1.58
N VAL A 20 9.66 6.66 2.02
CA VAL A 20 8.37 7.39 2.05
C VAL A 20 8.42 8.55 3.05
N VAL A 21 9.09 8.37 4.20
CA VAL A 21 9.27 9.44 5.19
C VAL A 21 10.11 10.58 4.62
N GLU A 22 11.18 10.28 3.89
CA GLU A 22 12.02 11.28 3.22
C GLU A 22 11.23 12.08 2.17
N GLU A 23 10.47 11.39 1.34
CA GLU A 23 9.60 12.03 0.33
C GLU A 23 8.53 12.92 0.98
N LEU A 24 7.91 12.47 2.07
CA LEU A 24 6.93 13.29 2.79
C LEU A 24 7.57 14.53 3.44
N ARG A 25 8.80 14.42 3.94
CA ARG A 25 9.55 15.56 4.45
C ARG A 25 9.86 16.58 3.34
N ARG A 26 10.30 16.11 2.18
CA ARG A 26 10.53 16.97 1.00
C ARG A 26 9.24 17.66 0.58
N HIS A 27 8.16 16.90 0.43
CA HIS A 27 6.84 17.44 0.10
C HIS A 27 6.39 18.51 1.11
N ARG A 28 6.63 18.31 2.41
CA ARG A 28 6.29 19.30 3.45
C ARG A 28 7.03 20.63 3.25
N VAL A 29 8.30 20.58 2.85
CA VAL A 29 9.09 21.78 2.56
C VAL A 29 8.54 22.50 1.32
N GLU A 30 8.28 21.78 0.24
CA GLU A 30 7.69 22.29 -0.98
C GLU A 30 6.32 22.94 -0.72
N GLN A 31 5.44 22.25 0.02
CA GLN A 31 4.14 22.75 0.43
C GLN A 31 4.24 24.03 1.24
N ALA A 32 5.18 24.12 2.18
CA ALA A 32 5.41 25.32 2.97
C ALA A 32 5.83 26.52 2.09
N GLN A 33 6.69 26.28 1.10
CA GLN A 33 7.13 27.31 0.15
C GLN A 33 5.97 27.80 -0.72
N GLU A 34 5.12 26.91 -1.22
CA GLU A 34 3.93 27.29 -2.02
C GLU A 34 2.92 28.09 -1.20
N LEU A 35 2.66 27.69 0.04
CA LEU A 35 1.78 28.43 0.94
C LEU A 35 2.31 29.84 1.26
N LEU A 36 3.61 29.98 1.45
CA LEU A 36 4.24 31.29 1.69
C LEU A 36 4.06 32.25 0.51
N LYS A 37 4.04 31.76 -0.72
CA LYS A 37 3.78 32.61 -1.92
C LYS A 37 2.40 33.29 -1.88
N VAL A 38 1.44 32.68 -1.21
CA VAL A 38 0.07 33.21 -1.03
C VAL A 38 -0.15 33.80 0.36
N GLY A 39 0.92 34.06 1.13
CA GLY A 39 0.88 34.68 2.46
C GLY A 39 0.41 33.76 3.58
N LEU A 40 0.38 32.45 3.36
CA LEU A 40 -0.02 31.47 4.36
C LEU A 40 1.19 30.76 4.96
N ARG A 41 1.06 30.30 6.21
CA ARG A 41 2.05 29.45 6.87
C ARG A 41 1.53 28.03 7.03
N LEU A 42 2.39 27.07 6.81
CA LEU A 42 2.08 25.66 7.07
C LEU A 42 1.81 25.45 8.56
N SER A 43 0.69 24.82 8.90
CA SER A 43 0.32 24.42 10.26
C SER A 43 0.27 22.87 10.37
N GLU A 44 0.26 22.37 11.60
CA GLU A 44 0.16 20.92 11.88
C GLU A 44 -1.22 20.35 11.51
N GLU A 45 -2.24 21.17 11.46
CA GLU A 45 -3.61 20.78 11.10
C GLU A 45 -3.84 20.70 9.60
N MET A 46 -2.90 21.21 8.79
CA MET A 46 -3.02 21.16 7.34
C MET A 46 -2.88 19.74 6.81
N LEU A 47 -3.66 19.46 5.78
CA LEU A 47 -3.60 18.16 5.12
C LEU A 47 -2.29 18.01 4.34
N VAL A 48 -1.78 16.77 4.31
CA VAL A 48 -0.61 16.40 3.50
C VAL A 48 -0.83 16.70 2.01
N VAL A 49 -2.07 16.56 1.55
CA VAL A 49 -2.46 16.89 0.16
C VAL A 49 -3.55 17.96 0.20
N CYS A 50 -3.22 19.17 -0.24
CA CYS A 50 -4.13 20.29 -0.32
C CYS A 50 -3.92 21.04 -1.65
N GLN A 51 -4.75 22.06 -1.90
CA GLN A 51 -4.53 23.03 -2.96
C GLN A 51 -3.40 24.00 -2.58
N ALA A 52 -2.90 24.77 -3.55
CA ALA A 52 -1.84 25.77 -3.32
C ALA A 52 -2.20 26.84 -2.28
N ASP A 53 -3.48 27.09 -2.06
CA ASP A 53 -4.04 27.98 -1.06
C ASP A 53 -4.35 27.31 0.28
N GLY A 54 -3.90 26.05 0.49
CA GLY A 54 -4.14 25.28 1.71
C GLY A 54 -5.54 24.66 1.80
N ASN A 55 -6.44 24.93 0.87
CA ASN A 55 -7.78 24.38 0.87
C ASN A 55 -7.80 22.88 0.50
N LEU A 56 -8.92 22.23 0.82
CA LEU A 56 -9.15 20.82 0.50
C LEU A 56 -9.09 20.58 -1.02
N LEU A 57 -8.25 19.63 -1.42
CA LEU A 57 -8.25 19.14 -2.78
C LEU A 57 -9.50 18.30 -3.05
N GLN A 58 -10.24 18.64 -4.10
CA GLN A 58 -11.39 17.87 -4.51
C GLN A 58 -10.94 16.48 -5.06
N PRO A 59 -11.55 15.37 -4.66
CA PRO A 59 -11.16 14.04 -5.15
C PRO A 59 -11.19 13.93 -6.68
N ARG A 60 -12.12 14.65 -7.32
CA ARG A 60 -12.20 14.71 -8.78
C ARG A 60 -10.98 15.37 -9.41
N SER A 61 -10.46 16.43 -8.79
CA SER A 61 -9.26 17.13 -9.28
C SER A 61 -8.04 16.19 -9.26
N LEU A 62 -7.88 15.40 -8.18
CA LEU A 62 -6.81 14.41 -8.09
C LEU A 62 -6.90 13.36 -9.20
N THR A 63 -8.12 12.88 -9.50
CA THR A 63 -8.34 11.92 -10.58
C THR A 63 -8.02 12.52 -11.95
N HIS A 64 -8.39 13.77 -12.20
CA HIS A 64 -8.08 14.47 -13.44
C HIS A 64 -6.56 14.67 -13.60
N GLU A 65 -5.87 15.11 -12.54
CA GLU A 65 -4.41 15.28 -12.57
C GLU A 65 -3.70 13.94 -12.81
N TRP A 66 -4.20 12.85 -12.25
CA TRP A 66 -3.68 11.51 -12.49
C TRP A 66 -3.77 11.12 -13.98
N VAL A 67 -4.93 11.34 -14.60
CA VAL A 67 -5.13 11.06 -16.04
C VAL A 67 -4.21 11.93 -16.89
N ARG A 68 -4.08 13.24 -16.54
CA ARG A 68 -3.19 14.17 -17.22
C ARG A 68 -1.72 13.75 -17.12
N LEU A 69 -1.30 13.31 -15.94
CA LEU A 69 0.06 12.83 -15.69
C LEU A 69 0.36 11.59 -16.52
N LEU A 70 -0.52 10.58 -16.49
CA LEU A 70 -0.36 9.36 -17.28
C LEU A 70 -0.30 9.64 -18.79
N GLY A 71 -1.10 10.59 -19.26
CA GLY A 71 -1.08 10.99 -20.68
C GLY A 71 0.25 11.57 -21.15
N LYS A 72 1.16 11.95 -20.24
CA LYS A 72 2.52 12.41 -20.54
C LYS A 72 3.58 11.30 -20.47
N THR A 73 3.17 10.09 -20.20
CA THR A 73 4.05 8.92 -20.06
C THR A 73 3.71 7.86 -21.09
N THR A 74 4.57 6.87 -21.25
CA THR A 74 4.34 5.67 -22.04
C THR A 74 3.64 4.55 -21.26
N LEU A 75 3.28 4.81 -19.99
CA LEU A 75 2.62 3.83 -19.14
C LEU A 75 1.18 3.54 -19.62
N PRO A 76 0.69 2.32 -19.40
CA PRO A 76 -0.67 1.96 -19.74
C PRO A 76 -1.67 2.82 -18.95
N ARG A 77 -2.84 3.04 -19.54
CA ARG A 77 -3.92 3.75 -18.83
C ARG A 77 -4.34 2.98 -17.59
N ALA A 78 -4.32 3.64 -16.44
CA ALA A 78 -4.74 3.10 -15.17
C ALA A 78 -5.56 4.15 -14.40
N ARG A 79 -6.53 3.71 -13.65
CA ARG A 79 -7.29 4.60 -12.74
C ARG A 79 -6.45 4.91 -11.51
N PHE A 80 -6.66 6.03 -10.87
CA PHE A 80 -5.99 6.38 -9.62
C PHE A 80 -6.16 5.28 -8.54
N HIS A 81 -7.33 4.65 -8.49
CA HIS A 81 -7.61 3.55 -7.56
C HIS A 81 -6.79 2.28 -7.86
N ASP A 82 -6.36 2.09 -9.11
CA ASP A 82 -5.58 0.91 -9.50
C ASP A 82 -4.18 0.92 -8.86
N LEU A 83 -3.68 2.09 -8.42
CA LEU A 83 -2.45 2.18 -7.60
C LEU A 83 -2.56 1.36 -6.30
N ARG A 84 -3.75 1.29 -5.72
CA ARG A 84 -4.01 0.47 -4.55
C ARG A 84 -3.88 -1.02 -4.87
N HIS A 85 -4.39 -1.45 -6.03
CA HIS A 85 -4.22 -2.83 -6.49
C HIS A 85 -2.76 -3.14 -6.82
N ALA A 86 -2.08 -2.23 -7.51
CA ALA A 86 -0.65 -2.36 -7.80
C ALA A 86 0.18 -2.48 -6.52
N HIS A 87 -0.11 -1.67 -5.49
CA HIS A 87 0.57 -1.77 -4.20
C HIS A 87 0.29 -3.10 -3.49
N ALA A 88 -0.96 -3.59 -3.53
CA ALA A 88 -1.30 -4.91 -3.00
C ALA A 88 -0.51 -6.02 -3.70
N THR A 89 -0.52 -6.04 -5.05
CA THR A 89 0.22 -6.98 -5.87
C THR A 89 1.71 -6.96 -5.54
N HIS A 90 2.30 -5.76 -5.44
CA HIS A 90 3.72 -5.61 -5.12
C HIS A 90 4.06 -6.16 -3.72
N MET A 91 3.24 -5.90 -2.70
CA MET A 91 3.45 -6.45 -1.37
C MET A 91 3.40 -7.99 -1.39
N LEU A 92 2.40 -8.55 -2.04
CA LEU A 92 2.21 -10.00 -2.11
C LEU A 92 3.33 -10.69 -2.89
N ALA A 93 3.76 -10.12 -4.02
CA ALA A 93 4.89 -10.62 -4.82
C ALA A 93 6.22 -10.58 -4.05
N ASN A 94 6.34 -9.68 -3.06
CA ASN A 94 7.50 -9.61 -2.15
C ASN A 94 7.30 -10.40 -0.85
N GLY A 95 6.37 -11.35 -0.81
CA GLY A 95 6.19 -12.27 0.30
C GLY A 95 5.49 -11.68 1.53
N VAL A 96 4.92 -10.48 1.44
CA VAL A 96 4.13 -9.92 2.54
C VAL A 96 2.86 -10.74 2.72
N HIS A 97 2.61 -11.18 3.96
CA HIS A 97 1.45 -12.00 4.26
C HIS A 97 0.14 -11.31 3.88
N PRO A 98 -0.82 -11.99 3.21
CA PRO A 98 -2.06 -11.38 2.71
C PRO A 98 -2.87 -10.62 3.76
N LYS A 99 -2.88 -11.11 5.00
CA LYS A 99 -3.55 -10.42 6.11
C LYS A 99 -2.93 -9.05 6.40
N VAL A 100 -1.59 -8.98 6.44
CA VAL A 100 -0.85 -7.73 6.66
C VAL A 100 -1.10 -6.73 5.52
N ALA A 101 -1.07 -7.20 4.27
CA ALA A 101 -1.40 -6.39 3.09
C ALA A 101 -2.85 -5.86 3.16
N SER A 102 -3.81 -6.72 3.54
CA SER A 102 -5.22 -6.35 3.72
C SER A 102 -5.43 -5.28 4.80
N GLU A 103 -4.80 -5.45 5.97
CA GLU A 103 -4.88 -4.50 7.07
C GLU A 103 -4.24 -3.16 6.69
N ARG A 104 -3.06 -3.18 6.08
CA ARG A 104 -2.36 -1.99 5.59
C ARG A 104 -3.20 -1.20 4.59
N LEU A 105 -3.85 -1.88 3.67
CA LEU A 105 -4.74 -1.27 2.68
C LEU A 105 -6.11 -0.90 3.26
N GLY A 106 -6.52 -1.49 4.40
CA GLY A 106 -7.85 -1.31 4.98
C GLY A 106 -8.93 -1.92 4.10
N HIS A 107 -8.72 -3.13 3.60
CA HIS A 107 -9.78 -3.89 2.95
C HIS A 107 -10.78 -4.35 4.01
N SER A 108 -12.07 -4.18 3.73
CA SER A 108 -13.13 -4.61 4.65
C SER A 108 -13.20 -6.14 4.79
N LYS A 109 -12.74 -6.86 3.78
CA LYS A 109 -12.66 -8.32 3.75
C LYS A 109 -11.28 -8.76 3.26
N VAL A 110 -10.64 -9.66 3.97
CA VAL A 110 -9.34 -10.25 3.59
C VAL A 110 -9.46 -11.02 2.26
N GLY A 111 -10.64 -11.55 1.93
CA GLY A 111 -10.91 -12.26 0.68
C GLY A 111 -10.46 -11.49 -0.56
N ILE A 112 -10.68 -10.17 -0.61
CA ILE A 112 -10.24 -9.33 -1.74
C ILE A 112 -8.70 -9.43 -1.96
N THR A 113 -7.95 -9.51 -0.88
CA THR A 113 -6.48 -9.64 -0.94
C THR A 113 -6.06 -11.08 -1.23
N LEU A 114 -6.80 -12.08 -0.75
CA LEU A 114 -6.54 -13.50 -1.02
C LEU A 114 -6.82 -13.85 -2.48
N ASP A 115 -7.88 -13.31 -3.08
CA ASP A 115 -8.17 -13.49 -4.50
C ASP A 115 -7.00 -12.96 -5.35
N LEU A 116 -6.49 -11.77 -5.01
CA LEU A 116 -5.32 -11.21 -5.67
C LEU A 116 -4.05 -12.06 -5.45
N TYR A 117 -3.88 -12.62 -4.26
CA TYR A 117 -2.74 -13.47 -3.91
C TYR A 117 -2.69 -14.73 -4.76
N SER A 118 -3.82 -15.38 -4.99
CA SER A 118 -3.93 -16.58 -5.83
C SER A 118 -3.50 -16.32 -7.28
N HIS A 119 -3.72 -15.11 -7.79
CA HIS A 119 -3.31 -14.71 -9.15
C HIS A 119 -1.83 -14.33 -9.25
N VAL A 120 -1.25 -13.78 -8.19
CA VAL A 120 0.13 -13.24 -8.17
C VAL A 120 1.17 -14.34 -7.93
N MET A 121 0.79 -15.43 -7.27
CA MET A 121 1.70 -16.49 -6.84
C MET A 121 1.28 -17.87 -7.40
N PRO A 122 1.41 -18.10 -8.70
CA PRO A 122 1.22 -19.45 -9.25
C PRO A 122 2.28 -20.40 -8.69
N GLY A 123 1.93 -21.68 -8.49
CA GLY A 123 2.85 -22.71 -7.98
C GLY A 123 2.92 -22.80 -6.45
N MET A 124 2.16 -22.01 -5.72
CA MET A 124 2.13 -22.06 -4.24
C MET A 124 1.80 -23.44 -3.65
N GLN A 125 0.99 -24.24 -4.34
CA GLN A 125 0.64 -25.57 -3.88
C GLN A 125 1.84 -26.50 -3.95
N ASP A 126 2.64 -26.41 -5.01
CA ASP A 126 3.85 -27.21 -5.18
C ASP A 126 4.92 -26.80 -4.17
N ASP A 127 5.11 -25.50 -3.95
CA ASP A 127 6.02 -24.98 -2.92
C ASP A 127 5.58 -25.39 -1.51
N ALA A 128 4.29 -25.37 -1.22
CA ALA A 128 3.76 -25.80 0.06
C ALA A 128 3.99 -27.31 0.27
N ALA A 129 3.74 -28.11 -0.74
CA ALA A 129 3.98 -29.57 -0.70
C ALA A 129 5.47 -29.88 -0.48
N ALA A 130 6.36 -29.20 -1.21
CA ALA A 130 7.81 -29.37 -1.05
C ALA A 130 8.30 -29.02 0.36
N ARG A 131 7.82 -27.90 0.92
CA ARG A 131 8.17 -27.50 2.32
C ARG A 131 7.68 -28.49 3.36
N VAL A 132 6.48 -29.04 3.19
CA VAL A 132 5.94 -30.08 4.10
C VAL A 132 6.75 -31.35 3.97
N ASP A 133 7.10 -31.81 2.76
CA ASP A 133 7.93 -33.00 2.54
C ASP A 133 9.31 -32.86 3.18
N ASP A 134 9.97 -31.74 3.01
CA ASP A 134 11.28 -31.44 3.62
C ASP A 134 11.23 -31.44 5.14
N ALA A 135 10.19 -30.87 5.73
CA ALA A 135 9.97 -30.88 7.18
C ALA A 135 9.75 -32.30 7.69
N LEU A 136 8.96 -33.10 6.98
CA LEU A 136 8.71 -34.51 7.32
C LEU A 136 10.00 -35.34 7.22
N ARG A 137 10.76 -35.22 6.13
CA ARG A 137 12.05 -35.93 5.97
C ARG A 137 13.03 -35.57 7.07
N THR A 138 13.11 -34.30 7.46
CA THR A 138 13.96 -33.84 8.55
C THR A 138 13.55 -34.46 9.89
N ALA A 139 12.25 -34.54 10.19
CA ALA A 139 11.74 -35.15 11.40
C ALA A 139 12.01 -36.68 11.44
N ILE A 140 11.80 -37.37 10.32
CA ILE A 140 12.07 -38.83 10.20
C ILE A 140 13.56 -39.10 10.43
N ASN A 141 14.44 -38.37 9.78
CA ASN A 141 15.89 -38.54 9.91
C ASN A 141 16.41 -38.27 11.33
N LYS A 142 15.84 -37.28 12.03
CA LYS A 142 16.15 -37.06 13.46
C LYS A 142 15.73 -38.22 14.32
N ARG A 143 14.55 -38.81 14.07
CA ARG A 143 14.06 -39.96 14.82
C ARG A 143 14.91 -41.19 14.58
N THR A 144 15.32 -41.48 13.35
CA THR A 144 16.18 -42.61 13.00
C THR A 144 17.54 -42.52 13.70
N LYS A 145 18.13 -41.31 13.77
CA LYS A 145 19.40 -41.08 14.49
C LYS A 145 19.30 -41.18 16.01
N ALA A 146 18.10 -41.04 16.59
CA ALA A 146 17.90 -41.12 18.03
C ALA A 146 17.61 -42.55 18.53
N ILE A 147 17.35 -43.49 17.64
CA ILE A 147 16.98 -44.91 17.95
C ILE A 147 18.14 -45.89 17.63
N GLY A 148 19.16 -45.46 16.85
CA GLY A 148 20.36 -46.23 16.56
C GLY A 148 21.53 -45.77 17.39
#